data_7332181cb3040508b772495c3e67ce6c
#
_entry.id   7332181cb3040508b772495c3e67ce6c
#
_cell.length_a   1.000
_cell.length_b   1.000
_cell.length_c   1.000
_cell.angle_alpha   90.00
_cell.angle_beta   90.00
_cell.angle_gamma   90.00
#
_symmetry.space_group_name_H-M   'P 1'
#
loop_
_entity.id
_entity.type
_entity.pdbx_description
1 polymer ?
#
loop_
_entity_poly.entity_id
_entity_poly.type
_entity_poly.pdbx_seq_one_letter_code
_entity_poly.pdbx_strand_id
1 'polypeptide(L)'
;MSPTALEVHDVAVKLATFVILRGISLRVPHGEIVGLVGRNGAGKTTTLRSIIGLVPILSGSIRLNGQELTNRPPHERVRLGIGYLPEDRRLIASLTVEENLLLPLWAADQDDGQNRLALIYDLMPEVKRLALRRAAALSGGQQKMVALARAVMAGRTLLLLDEPFEGLAPLLSRHLAEVIRALRDVAVLVTESDVNRMRLLTDQICTIERGEMVLEPGVGNSDASRIR
;
A
#
# COMPACT_ATOMS: atom_id res chain seq x y z
N MET A 1 -0.01 -22.53 6.48
CA MET A 1 0.52 -21.23 6.01
C MET A 1 -0.44 -20.67 4.99
N SER A 2 -0.90 -19.43 5.16
CA SER A 2 -1.74 -18.76 4.16
C SER A 2 -0.98 -18.67 2.82
N PRO A 3 -1.66 -18.84 1.67
CA PRO A 3 -1.01 -18.66 0.37
C PRO A 3 -0.45 -17.23 0.25
N THR A 4 0.67 -17.07 -0.43
CA THR A 4 1.32 -15.76 -0.60
C THR A 4 0.61 -14.96 -1.69
N ALA A 5 0.18 -13.74 -1.37
CA ALA A 5 -0.43 -12.81 -2.33
C ALA A 5 0.64 -12.03 -3.11
N LEU A 6 1.59 -11.41 -2.41
CA LEU A 6 2.68 -10.64 -3.02
C LEU A 6 4.03 -11.32 -2.73
N GLU A 7 4.82 -11.50 -3.79
CA GLU A 7 6.22 -11.91 -3.70
C GLU A 7 7.10 -10.87 -4.39
N VAL A 8 8.09 -10.39 -3.67
CA VAL A 8 9.16 -9.52 -4.17
C VAL A 8 10.47 -10.28 -3.95
N HIS A 9 11.23 -10.53 -5.01
CA HIS A 9 12.44 -11.33 -4.94
C HIS A 9 13.62 -10.58 -5.56
N ASP A 10 14.64 -10.32 -4.76
CA ASP A 10 15.92 -9.72 -5.13
C ASP A 10 15.80 -8.46 -6.00
N VAL A 11 14.82 -7.60 -5.66
CA VAL A 11 14.51 -6.41 -6.44
C VAL A 11 15.54 -5.32 -6.20
N ALA A 12 16.23 -4.92 -7.27
CA ALA A 12 17.10 -3.75 -7.30
C ALA A 12 16.46 -2.62 -8.13
N VAL A 13 16.65 -1.38 -7.68
CA VAL A 13 16.16 -0.18 -8.36
C VAL A 13 17.28 0.86 -8.43
N LYS A 14 17.41 1.45 -9.62
CA LYS A 14 18.32 2.59 -9.87
C LYS A 14 17.49 3.80 -10.33
N LEU A 15 17.68 4.95 -9.67
CA LEU A 15 17.12 6.24 -10.07
C LEU A 15 18.26 7.15 -10.49
N ALA A 16 18.25 7.60 -11.73
CA ALA A 16 19.39 8.30 -12.35
C ALA A 16 20.70 7.52 -12.17
N THR A 17 21.65 8.04 -11.40
CA THR A 17 22.95 7.39 -11.14
C THR A 17 22.99 6.59 -9.84
N PHE A 18 21.97 6.72 -8.96
CA PHE A 18 21.98 6.13 -7.62
C PHE A 18 21.20 4.81 -7.56
N VAL A 19 21.82 3.78 -6.98
CA VAL A 19 21.13 2.55 -6.60
C VAL A 19 20.38 2.80 -5.31
N ILE A 20 19.04 2.74 -5.39
CA ILE A 20 18.14 3.02 -4.26
C ILE A 20 17.77 1.73 -3.54
N LEU A 21 17.44 0.66 -4.28
CA LEU A 21 17.16 -0.67 -3.73
C LEU A 21 18.22 -1.65 -4.19
N ARG A 22 18.67 -2.53 -3.26
CA ARG A 22 19.84 -3.40 -3.42
C ARG A 22 19.49 -4.87 -3.10
N GLY A 23 18.47 -5.42 -3.81
CA GLY A 23 18.07 -6.81 -3.59
C GLY A 23 17.00 -6.98 -2.51
N ILE A 24 15.93 -6.15 -2.58
CA ILE A 24 14.79 -6.27 -1.66
C ILE A 24 14.06 -7.57 -1.92
N SER A 25 13.87 -8.36 -0.84
CA SER A 25 13.04 -9.58 -0.86
C SER A 25 12.05 -9.53 0.30
N LEU A 26 10.75 -9.64 0.00
CA LEU A 26 9.68 -9.71 0.99
C LEU A 26 8.48 -10.48 0.43
N ARG A 27 7.62 -10.96 1.35
CA ARG A 27 6.37 -11.64 1.02
C ARG A 27 5.23 -11.04 1.84
N VAL A 28 4.05 -10.96 1.24
CA VAL A 28 2.81 -10.59 1.94
C VAL A 28 1.81 -11.72 1.72
N PRO A 29 1.44 -12.50 2.75
CA PRO A 29 0.42 -13.51 2.66
C PRO A 29 -0.98 -12.93 2.41
N HIS A 30 -1.91 -13.72 1.87
CA HIS A 30 -3.30 -13.31 1.72
C HIS A 30 -3.94 -12.96 3.06
N GLY A 31 -4.65 -11.83 3.09
CA GLY A 31 -5.38 -11.38 4.28
C GLY A 31 -4.49 -10.91 5.43
N GLU A 32 -3.19 -10.80 5.22
CA GLU A 32 -2.25 -10.37 6.25
C GLU A 32 -1.72 -8.96 5.99
N ILE A 33 -1.30 -8.30 7.07
CA ILE A 33 -0.69 -6.97 7.05
C ILE A 33 0.79 -7.12 7.36
N VAL A 34 1.63 -6.74 6.40
CA VAL A 34 3.09 -6.71 6.57
C VAL A 34 3.57 -5.25 6.60
N GLY A 35 4.36 -4.91 7.60
CA GLY A 35 4.97 -3.59 7.77
C GLY A 35 6.39 -3.55 7.21
N LEU A 36 6.72 -2.49 6.48
CA LEU A 36 8.08 -2.16 6.06
C LEU A 36 8.53 -0.87 6.76
N VAL A 37 9.36 -0.99 7.79
CA VAL A 37 9.82 0.15 8.60
C VAL A 37 11.24 0.54 8.20
N GLY A 38 11.50 1.85 8.19
CA GLY A 38 12.84 2.39 7.93
C GLY A 38 12.84 3.91 7.97
N ARG A 39 14.03 4.50 8.12
CA ARG A 39 14.21 5.96 8.14
C ARG A 39 13.80 6.58 6.81
N ASN A 40 13.57 7.91 6.80
CA ASN A 40 13.34 8.65 5.56
C ASN A 40 14.54 8.47 4.62
N GLY A 41 14.27 8.20 3.34
CA GLY A 41 15.30 7.87 2.35
C GLY A 41 15.81 6.42 2.37
N ALA A 42 15.29 5.53 3.25
CA ALA A 42 15.73 4.13 3.31
C ALA A 42 15.32 3.28 2.08
N GLY A 43 14.34 3.75 1.28
CA GLY A 43 13.85 3.04 0.08
C GLY A 43 12.39 2.57 0.16
N LYS A 44 11.66 2.85 1.27
CA LYS A 44 10.26 2.43 1.50
C LYS A 44 9.32 2.78 0.33
N THR A 45 9.19 4.08 0.04
CA THR A 45 8.36 4.60 -1.08
C THR A 45 8.80 4.02 -2.43
N THR A 46 10.11 3.85 -2.65
CA THR A 46 10.65 3.27 -3.88
C THR A 46 10.22 1.81 -4.01
N THR A 47 10.22 1.05 -2.92
CA THR A 47 9.73 -0.33 -2.90
C THR A 47 8.24 -0.40 -3.31
N LEU A 48 7.36 0.42 -2.71
CA LEU A 48 5.94 0.45 -3.09
C LEU A 48 5.76 0.89 -4.55
N ARG A 49 6.50 1.92 -4.99
CA ARG A 49 6.44 2.41 -6.38
C ARG A 49 6.91 1.37 -7.40
N SER A 50 7.89 0.53 -7.05
CA SER A 50 8.29 -0.59 -7.91
C SER A 50 7.20 -1.64 -8.00
N ILE A 51 6.54 -1.98 -6.88
CA ILE A 51 5.46 -2.96 -6.84
C ILE A 51 4.26 -2.50 -7.66
N ILE A 52 3.86 -1.22 -7.60
CA ILE A 52 2.78 -0.69 -8.44
C ILE A 52 3.23 -0.36 -9.87
N GLY A 53 4.53 -0.43 -10.19
CA GLY A 53 5.08 -0.22 -11.54
C GLY A 53 5.33 1.23 -11.92
N LEU A 54 5.32 2.17 -10.95
CA LEU A 54 5.65 3.58 -11.18
C LEU A 54 7.17 3.82 -11.30
N VAL A 55 7.96 2.87 -10.83
CA VAL A 55 9.43 2.87 -10.95
C VAL A 55 9.84 1.52 -11.54
N PRO A 56 10.60 1.50 -12.63
CA PRO A 56 11.12 0.27 -13.20
C PRO A 56 12.16 -0.36 -12.27
N ILE A 57 12.21 -1.68 -12.22
CA ILE A 57 13.26 -2.40 -11.51
C ILE A 57 14.45 -2.66 -12.44
N LEU A 58 15.63 -2.75 -11.87
CA LEU A 58 16.88 -3.07 -12.58
C LEU A 58 17.08 -4.59 -12.68
N SER A 59 16.76 -5.32 -11.62
CA SER A 59 16.83 -6.77 -11.51
C SER A 59 15.83 -7.30 -10.49
N GLY A 60 15.66 -8.62 -10.43
CA GLY A 60 14.74 -9.30 -9.55
C GLY A 60 13.39 -9.55 -10.20
N SER A 61 12.40 -9.94 -9.39
CA SER A 61 11.04 -10.20 -9.86
C SER A 61 9.98 -9.79 -8.83
N ILE A 62 8.78 -9.45 -9.34
CA ILE A 62 7.61 -9.10 -8.52
C ILE A 62 6.43 -9.93 -9.02
N ARG A 63 5.77 -10.67 -8.13
CA ARG A 63 4.61 -11.51 -8.46
C ARG A 63 3.42 -11.21 -7.55
N LEU A 64 2.23 -11.26 -8.13
CA LEU A 64 0.95 -11.19 -7.40
C LEU A 64 0.18 -12.48 -7.69
N ASN A 65 -0.15 -13.25 -6.65
CA ASN A 65 -0.81 -14.57 -6.78
C ASN A 65 -0.10 -15.49 -7.78
N GLY A 66 1.24 -15.52 -7.74
CA GLY A 66 2.07 -16.27 -8.69
C GLY A 66 2.21 -15.66 -10.08
N GLN A 67 1.41 -14.62 -10.41
CA GLN A 67 1.46 -13.96 -11.71
C GLN A 67 2.58 -12.90 -11.76
N GLU A 68 3.43 -12.96 -12.78
CA GLU A 68 4.53 -12.03 -12.97
C GLU A 68 4.05 -10.61 -13.27
N LEU A 69 4.53 -9.62 -12.50
CA LEU A 69 4.21 -8.20 -12.66
C LEU A 69 5.37 -7.37 -13.21
N THR A 70 6.59 -7.88 -13.16
CA THR A 70 7.84 -7.11 -13.35
C THR A 70 7.78 -6.10 -14.51
N ASN A 71 7.31 -6.54 -15.67
CA ASN A 71 7.25 -5.73 -16.88
C ASN A 71 5.84 -5.19 -17.19
N ARG A 72 4.86 -5.36 -16.29
CA ARG A 72 3.51 -4.84 -16.51
C ARG A 72 3.43 -3.36 -16.15
N PRO A 73 2.78 -2.54 -16.99
CA PRO A 73 2.58 -1.12 -16.69
C PRO A 73 1.62 -0.91 -15.50
N PRO A 74 1.64 0.24 -14.83
CA PRO A 74 0.84 0.51 -13.63
C PRO A 74 -0.65 0.27 -13.82
N HIS A 75 -1.24 0.66 -14.95
CA HIS A 75 -2.67 0.52 -15.20
C HIS A 75 -3.12 -0.95 -15.27
N GLU A 76 -2.27 -1.86 -15.77
CA GLU A 76 -2.56 -3.30 -15.74
C GLU A 76 -2.50 -3.85 -14.31
N ARG A 77 -1.55 -3.37 -13.50
CA ARG A 77 -1.44 -3.79 -12.09
C ARG A 77 -2.65 -3.35 -11.27
N VAL A 78 -3.19 -2.16 -11.51
CA VAL A 78 -4.44 -1.69 -10.88
C VAL A 78 -5.63 -2.57 -11.28
N ARG A 79 -5.72 -3.02 -12.54
CA ARG A 79 -6.75 -3.97 -13.00
C ARG A 79 -6.69 -5.32 -12.31
N LEU A 80 -5.51 -5.74 -11.82
CA LEU A 80 -5.34 -6.95 -11.01
C LEU A 80 -5.77 -6.76 -9.54
N GLY A 81 -6.30 -5.59 -9.17
CA GLY A 81 -6.79 -5.30 -7.84
C GLY A 81 -5.71 -4.78 -6.89
N ILE A 82 -4.68 -4.09 -7.40
CA ILE A 82 -3.71 -3.40 -6.55
C ILE A 82 -4.17 -1.97 -6.31
N GLY A 83 -4.44 -1.63 -5.04
CA GLY A 83 -4.67 -0.26 -4.58
C GLY A 83 -3.39 0.37 -4.05
N TYR A 84 -3.22 1.68 -4.26
CA TYR A 84 -2.06 2.41 -3.77
C TYR A 84 -2.44 3.74 -3.14
N LEU A 85 -2.03 3.93 -1.89
CA LEU A 85 -2.06 5.21 -1.18
C LEU A 85 -0.64 5.79 -1.20
N PRO A 86 -0.36 6.83 -1.99
CA PRO A 86 0.91 7.56 -1.92
C PRO A 86 0.94 8.49 -0.70
N GLU A 87 2.14 8.81 -0.21
CA GLU A 87 2.38 9.76 0.88
C GLU A 87 1.69 11.11 0.64
N ASP A 88 1.77 11.64 -0.59
CA ASP A 88 1.24 12.94 -1.01
C ASP A 88 -0.28 12.96 -1.35
N ARG A 89 -1.00 11.87 -1.00
CA ARG A 89 -2.47 11.70 -1.12
C ARG A 89 -3.02 11.76 -2.55
N ARG A 90 -2.58 12.67 -3.40
CA ARG A 90 -2.93 12.88 -4.82
C ARG A 90 -4.42 12.87 -5.14
N LEU A 91 -5.25 13.49 -4.30
CA LEU A 91 -6.65 13.70 -4.65
C LEU A 91 -6.77 14.73 -5.77
N ILE A 92 -7.76 14.56 -6.65
CA ILE A 92 -8.08 15.55 -7.67
C ILE A 92 -8.95 16.62 -7.01
N ALA A 93 -8.36 17.80 -6.81
CA ALA A 93 -8.92 18.90 -6.01
C ALA A 93 -10.30 19.39 -6.51
N SER A 94 -10.51 19.39 -7.83
CA SER A 94 -11.75 19.84 -8.48
C SER A 94 -12.89 18.83 -8.39
N LEU A 95 -12.59 17.55 -8.18
CA LEU A 95 -13.59 16.50 -8.05
C LEU A 95 -14.16 16.43 -6.63
N THR A 96 -15.37 15.93 -6.51
CA THR A 96 -16.00 15.57 -5.24
C THR A 96 -15.26 14.38 -4.60
N VAL A 97 -15.53 14.09 -3.34
CA VAL A 97 -15.04 12.90 -2.65
C VAL A 97 -15.48 11.64 -3.38
N GLU A 98 -16.77 11.51 -3.69
CA GLU A 98 -17.34 10.35 -4.39
C GLU A 98 -16.70 10.13 -5.75
N GLU A 99 -16.54 11.19 -6.56
CA GLU A 99 -15.84 11.09 -7.85
C GLU A 99 -14.38 10.66 -7.69
N ASN A 100 -13.66 11.16 -6.66
CA ASN A 100 -12.30 10.70 -6.35
C ASN A 100 -12.27 9.21 -5.97
N LEU A 101 -13.27 8.70 -5.26
CA LEU A 101 -13.37 7.28 -4.90
C LEU A 101 -13.62 6.39 -6.13
N LEU A 102 -14.51 6.82 -7.04
CA LEU A 102 -14.90 6.06 -8.21
C LEU A 102 -13.84 6.08 -9.33
N LEU A 103 -12.98 7.09 -9.35
CA LEU A 103 -11.99 7.30 -10.42
C LEU A 103 -11.13 6.06 -10.75
N PRO A 104 -10.59 5.29 -9.78
CA PRO A 104 -9.82 4.10 -10.10
C PRO A 104 -10.62 3.02 -10.82
N LEU A 105 -11.91 2.89 -10.52
CA LEU A 105 -12.78 1.88 -11.13
C LEU A 105 -13.17 2.28 -12.54
N TRP A 106 -13.46 3.56 -12.78
CA TRP A 106 -13.68 4.08 -14.13
C TRP A 106 -12.45 3.89 -15.02
N ALA A 107 -11.25 4.15 -14.48
CA ALA A 107 -10.00 3.97 -15.22
C ALA A 107 -9.67 2.49 -15.50
N ALA A 108 -10.20 1.56 -14.68
CA ALA A 108 -10.00 0.13 -14.84
C ALA A 108 -11.14 -0.58 -15.61
N ASP A 109 -12.19 0.16 -16.03
CA ASP A 109 -13.39 -0.36 -16.69
C ASP A 109 -14.09 -1.45 -15.85
N GLN A 110 -14.36 -1.12 -14.57
CA GLN A 110 -14.93 -2.04 -13.59
C GLN A 110 -16.33 -1.59 -13.16
N ASP A 111 -17.33 -2.46 -13.30
CA ASP A 111 -18.75 -2.16 -13.10
C ASP A 111 -19.25 -2.26 -11.64
N ASP A 112 -18.45 -2.73 -10.69
CA ASP A 112 -18.88 -2.95 -9.30
C ASP A 112 -18.75 -1.70 -8.39
N GLY A 113 -18.60 -0.53 -8.98
CA GLY A 113 -18.35 0.74 -8.28
C GLY A 113 -19.33 1.03 -7.16
N GLN A 114 -20.63 0.79 -7.36
CA GLN A 114 -21.66 1.06 -6.35
C GLN A 114 -21.54 0.14 -5.15
N ASN A 115 -21.27 -1.15 -5.36
CA ASN A 115 -21.10 -2.12 -4.27
C ASN A 115 -19.86 -1.79 -3.43
N ARG A 116 -18.77 -1.42 -4.10
CA ARG A 116 -17.54 -1.02 -3.40
C ARG A 116 -17.71 0.30 -2.66
N LEU A 117 -18.44 1.25 -3.25
CA LEU A 117 -18.74 2.52 -2.59
C LEU A 117 -19.57 2.31 -1.32
N ALA A 118 -20.57 1.40 -1.37
CA ALA A 118 -21.35 1.02 -0.20
C ALA A 118 -20.44 0.44 0.90
N LEU A 119 -19.53 -0.48 0.55
CA LEU A 119 -18.55 -1.04 1.50
C LEU A 119 -17.68 0.05 2.14
N ILE A 120 -17.16 0.99 1.36
CA ILE A 120 -16.37 2.12 1.88
C ILE A 120 -17.20 2.97 2.83
N TYR A 121 -18.45 3.24 2.50
CA TYR A 121 -19.33 4.06 3.34
C TYR A 121 -19.74 3.37 4.65
N ASP A 122 -19.80 2.05 4.65
CA ASP A 122 -20.02 1.26 5.87
C ASP A 122 -18.75 1.24 6.75
N LEU A 123 -17.58 1.10 6.16
CA LEU A 123 -16.30 1.10 6.87
C LEU A 123 -15.89 2.50 7.36
N MET A 124 -16.25 3.54 6.61
CA MET A 124 -15.86 4.94 6.84
C MET A 124 -17.06 5.89 6.69
N PRO A 125 -18.02 5.90 7.64
CA PRO A 125 -19.23 6.75 7.55
C PRO A 125 -18.94 8.24 7.45
N GLU A 126 -17.80 8.70 7.98
CA GLU A 126 -17.34 10.08 7.85
C GLU A 126 -16.97 10.43 6.40
N VAL A 127 -16.45 9.48 5.60
CA VAL A 127 -16.19 9.68 4.17
C VAL A 127 -17.51 9.85 3.42
N LYS A 128 -18.54 9.05 3.77
CA LYS A 128 -19.90 9.21 3.24
C LYS A 128 -20.47 10.60 3.47
N ARG A 129 -20.30 11.15 4.68
CA ARG A 129 -20.77 12.53 5.01
C ARG A 129 -20.08 13.60 4.17
N LEU A 130 -18.91 13.30 3.60
CA LEU A 130 -18.13 14.21 2.77
C LEU A 130 -18.37 13.99 1.27
N ALA A 131 -19.16 13.00 0.86
CA ALA A 131 -19.28 12.48 -0.52
C ALA A 131 -19.41 13.58 -1.58
N LEU A 132 -20.27 14.56 -1.34
CA LEU A 132 -20.55 15.65 -2.28
C LEU A 132 -19.61 16.87 -2.16
N ARG A 133 -18.69 16.86 -1.17
CA ARG A 133 -17.72 17.95 -1.01
C ARG A 133 -16.57 17.79 -1.99
N ARG A 134 -16.08 18.91 -2.53
CA ARG A 134 -14.87 18.90 -3.35
C ARG A 134 -13.65 18.61 -2.50
N ALA A 135 -12.70 17.85 -3.03
CA ALA A 135 -11.47 17.48 -2.32
C ALA A 135 -10.63 18.70 -1.88
N ALA A 136 -10.68 19.79 -2.64
CA ALA A 136 -10.06 21.07 -2.28
C ALA A 136 -10.59 21.68 -0.97
N ALA A 137 -11.82 21.36 -0.56
CA ALA A 137 -12.47 21.91 0.64
C ALA A 137 -12.26 21.04 1.90
N LEU A 138 -11.45 19.99 1.81
CA LEU A 138 -11.19 19.05 2.90
C LEU A 138 -9.98 19.49 3.74
N SER A 139 -10.07 19.24 5.06
CA SER A 139 -8.91 19.34 5.96
C SER A 139 -7.86 18.27 5.60
N GLY A 140 -6.60 18.44 6.04
CA GLY A 140 -5.53 17.48 5.78
C GLY A 140 -5.85 16.05 6.25
N GLY A 141 -6.47 15.89 7.42
CA GLY A 141 -6.93 14.59 7.93
C GLY A 141 -8.06 14.00 7.10
N GLN A 142 -9.03 14.82 6.66
CA GLN A 142 -10.10 14.37 5.76
C GLN A 142 -9.56 13.94 4.40
N GLN A 143 -8.57 14.67 3.84
CA GLN A 143 -7.91 14.28 2.61
C GLN A 143 -7.20 12.93 2.75
N LYS A 144 -6.54 12.65 3.89
CA LYS A 144 -5.86 11.38 4.13
C LYS A 144 -6.87 10.22 4.22
N MET A 145 -8.01 10.42 4.91
CA MET A 145 -9.10 9.44 4.96
C MET A 145 -9.65 9.13 3.56
N VAL A 146 -9.95 10.16 2.77
CA VAL A 146 -10.47 9.98 1.41
C VAL A 146 -9.43 9.31 0.50
N ALA A 147 -8.14 9.64 0.65
CA ALA A 147 -7.07 9.00 -0.12
C ALA A 147 -6.93 7.52 0.23
N LEU A 148 -7.04 7.14 1.51
CA LEU A 148 -7.09 5.73 1.94
C LEU A 148 -8.32 5.04 1.36
N ALA A 149 -9.50 5.63 1.50
CA ALA A 149 -10.75 5.08 0.95
C ALA A 149 -10.63 4.83 -0.56
N ARG A 150 -10.04 5.78 -1.34
CA ARG A 150 -9.78 5.60 -2.76
C ARG A 150 -8.80 4.46 -3.06
N ALA A 151 -7.76 4.29 -2.25
CA ALA A 151 -6.84 3.16 -2.40
C ALA A 151 -7.57 1.82 -2.15
N VAL A 152 -8.43 1.77 -1.13
CA VAL A 152 -9.26 0.58 -0.82
C VAL A 152 -10.27 0.31 -1.95
N MET A 153 -10.83 1.33 -2.61
CA MET A 153 -11.69 1.14 -3.79
C MET A 153 -11.00 0.31 -4.88
N ALA A 154 -9.72 0.56 -5.17
CA ALA A 154 -8.94 -0.18 -6.16
C ALA A 154 -8.37 -1.51 -5.60
N GLY A 155 -8.03 -1.54 -4.30
CA GLY A 155 -7.32 -2.64 -3.65
C GLY A 155 -8.22 -3.82 -3.30
N ARG A 156 -8.35 -4.79 -4.22
CA ARG A 156 -9.13 -6.02 -4.01
C ARG A 156 -8.26 -7.20 -3.62
N THR A 157 -7.01 -7.20 -4.09
CA THR A 157 -6.05 -8.28 -3.89
C THR A 157 -4.91 -7.82 -3.00
N LEU A 158 -4.39 -6.61 -3.26
CA LEU A 158 -3.27 -6.03 -2.56
C LEU A 158 -3.51 -4.54 -2.31
N LEU A 159 -3.19 -4.08 -1.12
CA LEU A 159 -3.19 -2.68 -0.75
C LEU A 159 -1.78 -2.24 -0.38
N LEU A 160 -1.27 -1.22 -1.04
CA LEU A 160 0.03 -0.61 -0.80
C LEU A 160 -0.19 0.76 -0.13
N LEU A 161 0.30 0.94 1.10
CA LEU A 161 0.09 2.14 1.90
C LEU A 161 1.42 2.80 2.25
N ASP A 162 1.65 4.01 1.72
CA ASP A 162 2.86 4.78 1.96
C ASP A 162 2.64 5.81 3.06
N GLU A 163 3.20 5.55 4.24
CA GLU A 163 3.12 6.37 5.45
C GLU A 163 1.68 6.84 5.77
N PRO A 164 0.72 5.91 5.96
CA PRO A 164 -0.70 6.25 6.11
C PRO A 164 -1.00 7.12 7.33
N PHE A 165 -0.15 7.08 8.36
CA PHE A 165 -0.38 7.81 9.62
C PHE A 165 0.40 9.12 9.73
N GLU A 166 1.25 9.44 8.74
CA GLU A 166 2.04 10.67 8.79
C GLU A 166 1.17 11.92 8.85
N GLY A 167 1.50 12.84 9.78
CA GLY A 167 0.81 14.12 9.96
C GLY A 167 -0.62 14.01 10.52
N LEU A 168 -1.03 12.85 11.06
CA LEU A 168 -2.34 12.65 11.66
C LEU A 168 -2.31 12.77 13.19
N ALA A 169 -3.41 13.26 13.75
CA ALA A 169 -3.64 13.20 15.19
C ALA A 169 -3.78 11.72 15.65
N PRO A 170 -3.37 11.38 16.89
CA PRO A 170 -3.37 9.99 17.37
C PRO A 170 -4.73 9.29 17.29
N LEU A 171 -5.82 10.00 17.54
CA LEU A 171 -7.17 9.44 17.45
C LEU A 171 -7.51 9.01 16.01
N LEU A 172 -7.17 9.86 15.03
CA LEU A 172 -7.42 9.55 13.62
C LEU A 172 -6.53 8.40 13.13
N SER A 173 -5.27 8.34 13.57
CA SER A 173 -4.37 7.22 13.26
C SER A 173 -4.93 5.89 13.76
N ARG A 174 -5.46 5.84 14.99
CA ARG A 174 -6.12 4.65 15.53
C ARG A 174 -7.35 4.23 14.72
N HIS A 175 -8.19 5.20 14.38
CA HIS A 175 -9.37 4.95 13.55
C HIS A 175 -8.99 4.38 12.17
N LEU A 176 -8.02 4.97 11.48
CA LEU A 176 -7.55 4.43 10.20
C LEU A 176 -6.91 3.05 10.34
N ALA A 177 -6.22 2.77 11.45
CA ALA A 177 -5.68 1.44 11.73
C ALA A 177 -6.81 0.40 11.89
N GLU A 178 -7.93 0.76 12.53
CA GLU A 178 -9.12 -0.10 12.65
C GLU A 178 -9.73 -0.40 11.28
N VAL A 179 -9.87 0.61 10.42
CA VAL A 179 -10.35 0.45 9.04
C VAL A 179 -9.43 -0.50 8.25
N ILE A 180 -8.11 -0.30 8.29
CA ILE A 180 -7.15 -1.17 7.59
C ILE A 180 -7.23 -2.61 8.11
N ARG A 181 -7.30 -2.81 9.42
CA ARG A 181 -7.44 -4.14 10.04
C ARG A 181 -8.76 -4.85 9.73
N ALA A 182 -9.81 -4.10 9.38
CA ALA A 182 -11.10 -4.66 8.96
C ALA A 182 -11.06 -5.27 7.55
N LEU A 183 -10.04 -4.99 6.74
CA LEU A 183 -9.87 -5.50 5.39
C LEU A 183 -9.29 -6.93 5.38
N ARG A 184 -10.08 -7.91 5.87
CA ARG A 184 -9.63 -9.28 6.16
C ARG A 184 -9.18 -10.11 4.96
N ASP A 185 -9.70 -9.81 3.77
CA ASP A 185 -9.47 -10.61 2.56
C ASP A 185 -8.41 -9.98 1.63
N VAL A 186 -7.84 -8.85 2.02
CA VAL A 186 -6.87 -8.10 1.22
C VAL A 186 -5.49 -8.21 1.86
N ALA A 187 -4.47 -8.55 1.07
CA ALA A 187 -3.08 -8.45 1.50
C ALA A 187 -2.68 -6.98 1.61
N VAL A 188 -1.99 -6.57 2.68
CA VAL A 188 -1.62 -5.18 2.89
C VAL A 188 -0.12 -5.05 3.14
N LEU A 189 0.56 -4.23 2.34
CA LEU A 189 1.94 -3.80 2.60
C LEU A 189 1.94 -2.33 2.99
N VAL A 190 2.39 -2.05 4.20
CA VAL A 190 2.41 -0.69 4.77
C VAL A 190 3.84 -0.25 4.99
N THR A 191 4.15 1.00 4.67
CA THR A 191 5.42 1.61 5.07
C THR A 191 5.20 2.63 6.18
N GLU A 192 6.13 2.71 7.11
CA GLU A 192 6.18 3.72 8.19
C GLU A 192 7.63 4.03 8.58
N SER A 193 7.85 5.26 9.04
CA SER A 193 9.14 5.66 9.61
C SER A 193 9.22 5.40 11.13
N ASP A 194 8.08 5.25 11.79
CA ASP A 194 7.94 5.01 13.23
C ASP A 194 7.37 3.60 13.50
N VAL A 195 8.17 2.76 14.15
CA VAL A 195 7.78 1.40 14.51
C VAL A 195 6.55 1.35 15.45
N ASN A 196 6.37 2.36 16.32
CA ASN A 196 5.21 2.38 17.22
C ASN A 196 3.91 2.64 16.45
N ARG A 197 3.96 3.43 15.37
CA ARG A 197 2.82 3.59 14.45
C ARG A 197 2.55 2.30 13.69
N MET A 198 3.58 1.59 13.23
CA MET A 198 3.42 0.31 12.57
C MET A 198 2.75 -0.73 13.46
N ARG A 199 3.09 -0.78 14.75
CA ARG A 199 2.48 -1.69 15.73
C ARG A 199 0.98 -1.44 15.97
N LEU A 200 0.44 -0.31 15.53
CA LEU A 200 -1.02 -0.11 15.47
C LEU A 200 -1.68 -1.06 14.45
N LEU A 201 -0.93 -1.60 13.49
CA LEU A 201 -1.46 -2.44 12.41
C LEU A 201 -1.05 -3.90 12.56
N THR A 202 0.23 -4.16 12.78
CA THR A 202 0.79 -5.50 12.70
C THR A 202 2.07 -5.62 13.53
N ASP A 203 2.36 -6.85 13.97
CA ASP A 203 3.66 -7.25 14.53
C ASP A 203 4.56 -7.92 13.47
N GLN A 204 4.05 -8.17 12.26
CA GLN A 204 4.85 -8.66 11.13
C GLN A 204 5.58 -7.49 10.48
N ILE A 205 6.75 -7.17 11.01
CA ILE A 205 7.53 -6.00 10.62
C ILE A 205 8.85 -6.44 9.99
N CYS A 206 9.11 -5.91 8.79
CA CYS A 206 10.40 -5.98 8.11
C CYS A 206 11.08 -4.61 8.21
N THR A 207 12.39 -4.59 8.38
CA THR A 207 13.16 -3.34 8.45
C THR A 207 13.97 -3.15 7.17
N ILE A 208 13.94 -1.93 6.62
CA ILE A 208 14.76 -1.52 5.48
C ILE A 208 15.72 -0.40 5.90
N GLU A 209 16.99 -0.56 5.55
CA GLU A 209 18.02 0.46 5.75
C GLU A 209 18.88 0.58 4.49
N ARG A 210 19.07 1.81 3.98
CA ARG A 210 19.92 2.12 2.81
C ARG A 210 19.65 1.25 1.59
N GLY A 211 18.37 0.88 1.39
CA GLY A 211 17.94 0.07 0.25
C GLY A 211 18.14 -1.43 0.40
N GLU A 212 18.43 -1.92 1.59
CA GLU A 212 18.60 -3.34 1.91
C GLU A 212 17.66 -3.77 3.04
N MET A 213 17.24 -5.04 3.04
CA MET A 213 16.47 -5.60 4.15
C MET A 213 17.40 -5.91 5.32
N VAL A 214 17.06 -5.40 6.49
CA VAL A 214 17.79 -5.71 7.72
C VAL A 214 17.18 -6.95 8.35
N LEU A 215 17.98 -7.99 8.51
CA LEU A 215 17.58 -9.18 9.27
C LEU A 215 17.65 -8.83 10.76
N GLU A 216 16.52 -8.76 11.45
CA GLU A 216 16.55 -8.63 12.91
C GLU A 216 17.13 -9.90 13.53
N PRO A 217 18.14 -9.80 14.41
CA PRO A 217 18.64 -10.95 15.15
C PRO A 217 17.56 -11.35 16.18
N GLY A 218 16.75 -12.38 15.89
CA GLY A 218 15.81 -12.93 16.87
C GLY A 218 14.46 -13.45 16.34
N VAL A 219 14.07 -13.18 15.13
CA VAL A 219 12.90 -13.83 14.51
C VAL A 219 13.41 -15.04 13.73
N GLY A 220 13.10 -16.24 14.26
CA GLY A 220 13.66 -17.51 13.81
C GLY A 220 13.65 -17.71 12.30
N ASN A 221 14.82 -17.95 11.82
CA ASN A 221 15.16 -18.31 10.45
C ASN A 221 14.65 -19.74 10.15
N SER A 222 13.33 -19.94 10.03
CA SER A 222 12.79 -21.25 9.65
C SER A 222 12.65 -21.44 8.14
N ASP A 223 12.93 -20.42 7.30
CA ASP A 223 12.73 -20.52 5.85
C ASP A 223 13.85 -19.97 4.95
N ALA A 224 15.00 -19.57 5.50
CA ALA A 224 16.13 -19.13 4.66
C ALA A 224 16.81 -20.29 3.87
N SER A 225 16.48 -21.54 4.16
CA SER A 225 17.07 -22.73 3.50
C SER A 225 16.27 -23.22 2.27
N ARG A 226 15.18 -22.55 1.89
CA ARG A 226 14.35 -22.94 0.72
C ARG A 226 14.40 -21.96 -0.46
N ILE A 227 15.34 -21.02 -0.45
CA ILE A 227 15.61 -20.13 -1.59
C ILE A 227 17.03 -20.40 -2.08
N ARG A 228 17.25 -21.58 -2.66
CA ARG A 228 18.33 -21.88 -3.59
C ARG A 228 17.75 -22.53 -4.82
#